data_60071424cc5589328df8a428448fc25c
#
_entry.id   60071424cc5589328df8a428448fc25c
#
_cell.length_a   1.000
_cell.length_b   1.000
_cell.length_c   1.000
_cell.angle_alpha   90.00
_cell.angle_beta   90.00
_cell.angle_gamma   90.00
#
_symmetry.space_group_name_H-M   'P 1'
#
loop_
_entity.id
_entity.type
_entity.pdbx_description
1 polymer ?
#
loop_
_entity_poly.entity_id
_entity_poly.type
_entity_poly.pdbx_seq_one_letter_code
_entity_poly.pdbx_strand_id
1 'polypeptide(L)' 'MESSDVYVQIEPAQGLDIQLESVVYNQFGDAIRDVVKEVLSEQGVQNAAVRLVDRGALECVIRARVETAILRGRGEV' A
#
# COMPACT_ATOMS: atom_id res chain seq x y z
N MET A 1 13.28 16.27 0.09
CA MET A 1 12.36 15.11 0.04
C MET A 1 11.62 15.01 1.36
N GLU A 2 10.34 14.75 1.26
CA GLU A 2 9.51 14.61 2.44
C GLU A 2 9.85 13.32 3.19
N SER A 3 10.10 13.41 4.50
CA SER A 3 10.37 12.25 5.33
C SER A 3 9.12 11.41 5.60
N SER A 4 7.94 11.95 5.34
CA SER A 4 6.65 11.31 5.60
C SER A 4 6.01 10.78 4.32
N ASP A 5 6.80 10.25 3.41
CA ASP A 5 6.28 9.71 2.16
C ASP A 5 6.26 8.19 2.18
N VAL A 6 5.52 7.62 1.24
CA VAL A 6 5.43 6.17 1.05
C VAL A 6 5.47 5.87 -0.44
N TYR A 7 6.23 4.84 -0.80
CA TYR A 7 6.29 4.33 -2.16
C TYR A 7 5.43 3.07 -2.24
N VAL A 8 4.54 3.01 -3.21
CA VAL A 8 3.66 1.86 -3.41
C VAL A 8 3.80 1.36 -4.83
N GLN A 9 4.05 0.06 -4.98
CA GLN A 9 4.09 -0.62 -6.26
C GLN A 9 3.11 -1.79 -6.20
N ILE A 10 2.31 -1.95 -7.25
CA ILE A 10 1.34 -3.04 -7.32
C ILE A 10 1.50 -3.76 -8.66
N GLU A 11 1.42 -5.09 -8.61
CA GLU A 11 1.58 -5.94 -9.79
C GLU A 11 0.55 -7.06 -9.76
N PRO A 12 0.12 -7.57 -10.92
CA PRO A 12 -0.75 -8.75 -10.96
C PRO A 12 -0.03 -9.96 -10.37
N ALA A 13 -0.76 -10.76 -9.60
CA ALA A 13 -0.21 -11.98 -9.00
C ALA A 13 -1.34 -12.96 -8.71
N GLN A 14 -0.98 -14.19 -8.39
CA GLN A 14 -1.95 -15.17 -7.92
C GLN A 14 -2.09 -15.03 -6.41
N GLY A 15 -3.27 -14.61 -5.97
CA GLY A 15 -3.51 -14.34 -4.56
C GLY A 15 -3.00 -12.97 -4.16
N LEU A 16 -3.10 -12.68 -2.89
CA LEU A 16 -2.72 -11.38 -2.33
C LEU A 16 -1.43 -11.51 -1.56
N ASP A 17 -0.42 -10.73 -1.97
CA ASP A 17 0.86 -10.67 -1.29
C ASP A 17 1.17 -9.21 -0.96
N ILE A 18 1.48 -8.94 0.29
CA ILE A 18 1.80 -7.59 0.75
C ILE A 18 3.20 -7.63 1.36
N GLN A 19 4.13 -6.90 0.74
CA GLN A 19 5.48 -6.75 1.23
C GLN A 19 5.66 -5.34 1.76
N LEU A 20 6.03 -5.22 3.01
CA LEU A 20 6.17 -3.94 3.68
C LEU A 20 7.59 -3.74 4.19
N GLU A 21 8.17 -2.61 3.81
CA GLU A 21 9.42 -2.14 4.37
C GLU A 21 9.14 -0.77 5.00
N SER A 22 9.41 -0.60 6.27
CA SER A 22 9.06 0.62 6.98
C SER A 22 10.11 0.95 8.03
N VAL A 23 10.42 2.24 8.17
CA VAL A 23 11.32 2.71 9.22
C VAL A 23 10.68 2.61 10.60
N VAL A 24 9.37 2.44 10.66
CA VAL A 24 8.62 2.34 11.92
C VAL A 24 7.94 0.98 12.06
N TYR A 25 8.43 -0.03 11.34
CA TYR A 25 7.79 -1.34 11.25
C TYR A 25 7.50 -1.96 12.62
N ASN A 26 8.45 -1.88 13.54
CA ASN A 26 8.32 -2.51 14.86
C ASN A 26 7.15 -1.95 15.67
N GLN A 27 6.73 -0.73 15.37
CA GLN A 27 5.65 -0.07 16.09
C GLN A 27 4.33 -0.09 15.33
N PHE A 28 4.39 0.10 14.01
CA PHE A 28 3.19 0.36 13.21
C PHE A 28 3.04 -0.55 12.00
N GLY A 29 3.91 -1.55 11.84
CA GLY A 29 3.87 -2.41 10.67
C GLY A 29 2.54 -3.12 10.46
N ASP A 30 1.96 -3.66 11.53
CA ASP A 30 0.68 -4.36 11.44
C ASP A 30 -0.46 -3.39 11.08
N ALA A 31 -0.44 -2.18 11.65
CA ALA A 31 -1.45 -1.18 11.35
C ALA A 31 -1.37 -0.76 9.87
N ILE A 32 -0.16 -0.61 9.34
CA ILE A 32 0.05 -0.26 7.93
C ILE A 32 -0.49 -1.38 7.04
N ARG A 33 -0.19 -2.63 7.36
CA ARG A 33 -0.70 -3.77 6.59
C ARG A 33 -2.21 -3.83 6.61
N ASP A 34 -2.83 -3.55 7.75
CA ASP A 34 -4.28 -3.55 7.88
C ASP A 34 -4.91 -2.47 7.00
N VAL A 35 -4.31 -1.29 6.95
CA VAL A 35 -4.77 -0.20 6.08
C VAL A 35 -4.71 -0.64 4.62
N VAL A 36 -3.60 -1.24 4.21
CA VAL A 36 -3.43 -1.71 2.82
C VAL A 36 -4.47 -2.77 2.48
N LYS A 37 -4.67 -3.75 3.36
CA LYS A 37 -5.68 -4.80 3.14
C LYS A 37 -7.07 -4.22 3.03
N GLU A 38 -7.39 -3.24 3.87
CA GLU A 38 -8.69 -2.59 3.84
C GLU A 38 -8.93 -1.88 2.51
N VAL A 39 -7.94 -1.12 2.04
CA VAL A 39 -8.07 -0.42 0.75
C VAL A 39 -8.21 -1.41 -0.39
N LEU A 40 -7.41 -2.47 -0.40
CA LEU A 40 -7.50 -3.50 -1.45
C LEU A 40 -8.87 -4.15 -1.45
N SER A 41 -9.42 -4.45 -0.28
CA SER A 41 -10.75 -5.04 -0.15
C SER A 41 -11.82 -4.08 -0.66
N GLU A 42 -11.74 -2.81 -0.31
CA GLU A 42 -12.69 -1.79 -0.76
C GLU A 42 -12.68 -1.65 -2.28
N GLN A 43 -11.53 -1.83 -2.91
CA GLN A 43 -11.38 -1.72 -4.36
C GLN A 43 -11.60 -3.04 -5.08
N GLY A 44 -11.90 -4.11 -4.35
CA GLY A 44 -12.16 -5.42 -4.94
C GLY A 44 -10.92 -6.11 -5.49
N VAL A 45 -9.75 -5.78 -4.99
CA VAL A 45 -8.50 -6.38 -5.44
C VAL A 45 -8.21 -7.63 -4.63
N GLN A 46 -8.13 -8.78 -5.30
CA GLN A 46 -7.91 -10.08 -4.66
C GLN A 46 -6.64 -10.79 -5.14
N ASN A 47 -6.11 -10.39 -6.28
CA ASN A 47 -4.96 -11.05 -6.90
C ASN A 47 -3.93 -10.00 -7.29
N ALA A 48 -3.06 -9.66 -6.36
CA ALA A 48 -2.04 -8.64 -6.58
C ALA A 48 -0.88 -8.82 -5.61
N ALA A 49 0.32 -8.45 -6.06
CA ALA A 49 1.48 -8.30 -5.20
C ALA A 49 1.68 -6.81 -4.96
N VAL A 50 1.65 -6.41 -3.70
CA VAL A 50 1.77 -5.01 -3.31
C VAL A 50 3.06 -4.85 -2.51
N ARG A 51 3.89 -3.91 -2.94
CA ARG A 51 5.12 -3.59 -2.24
C ARG A 51 5.05 -2.16 -1.78
N LEU A 52 5.28 -1.97 -0.48
CA LEU A 52 5.32 -0.64 0.13
C LEU A 52 6.67 -0.39 0.76
N VAL A 53 7.17 0.82 0.53
CA VAL A 53 8.33 1.32 1.27
C VAL A 53 7.83 2.56 2.00
N ASP A 54 7.67 2.44 3.31
CA ASP A 54 7.14 3.52 4.15
C ASP A 54 8.26 4.24 4.89
N ARG A 55 8.21 5.56 4.85
CA ARG A 55 9.20 6.40 5.53
C ARG A 55 8.53 7.32 6.55
N GLY A 56 7.56 6.76 7.27
CA GLY A 56 6.86 7.51 8.30
C GLY A 56 5.64 8.26 7.80
N ALA A 57 5.02 7.77 6.73
CA ALA A 57 3.81 8.40 6.20
C ALA A 57 2.63 8.24 7.15
N LEU A 58 1.75 9.22 7.16
CA LEU A 58 0.49 9.15 7.89
C LEU A 58 -0.44 8.15 7.22
N GLU A 59 -1.39 7.60 7.99
CA GLU A 59 -2.34 6.61 7.47
C GLU A 59 -3.09 7.13 6.26
N CYS A 60 -3.54 8.37 6.28
CA CYS A 60 -4.27 8.94 5.15
C CYS A 60 -3.42 9.02 3.89
N VAL A 61 -2.13 9.26 4.03
CA VAL A 61 -1.20 9.29 2.90
C VAL A 61 -1.03 7.88 2.34
N ILE A 62 -0.89 6.88 3.20
CA ILE A 62 -0.77 5.48 2.78
C ILE A 62 -2.01 5.06 2.00
N ARG A 63 -3.21 5.35 2.52
CA ARG A 63 -4.46 5.05 1.83
C ARG A 63 -4.51 5.69 0.46
N ALA A 64 -4.20 6.98 0.37
CA ALA A 64 -4.24 7.71 -0.89
C ALA A 64 -3.27 7.13 -1.92
N ARG A 65 -2.07 6.79 -1.49
CA ARG A 65 -1.06 6.22 -2.38
C ARG A 65 -1.44 4.84 -2.88
N VAL A 66 -1.99 4.00 -2.00
CA VAL A 66 -2.44 2.66 -2.39
C VAL A 66 -3.60 2.76 -3.37
N GLU A 67 -4.57 3.62 -3.11
CA GLU A 67 -5.69 3.84 -4.03
C GLU A 67 -5.20 4.31 -5.40
N THR A 68 -4.27 5.26 -5.42
CA THR A 68 -3.70 5.76 -6.67
C THR A 68 -3.00 4.64 -7.44
N ALA A 69 -2.24 3.79 -6.75
CA ALA A 69 -1.55 2.67 -7.40
C ALA A 69 -2.55 1.69 -8.02
N ILE A 70 -3.65 1.40 -7.33
CA ILE A 70 -4.70 0.52 -7.84
C ILE A 70 -5.33 1.12 -9.09
N LEU A 71 -5.69 2.40 -9.04
CA LEU A 71 -6.34 3.07 -10.18
C LEU A 71 -5.42 3.12 -11.39
N ARG A 72 -4.13 3.35 -11.19
CA ARG A 72 -3.16 3.32 -12.27
C ARG A 72 -3.04 1.93 -12.88
N GLY A 73 -3.06 0.91 -12.06
CA GLY A 73 -3.01 -0.48 -12.52
C GLY A 73 -4.23 -0.86 -13.35
N ARG A 74 -5.37 -0.19 -13.13
CA ARG A 74 -6.59 -0.39 -13.90
C ARG A 74 -6.69 0.51 -15.12
N GLY A 75 -5.77 1.45 -15.28
CA GLY A 75 -5.81 2.42 -16.36
C GLY A 75 -6.84 3.52 -16.17
N GLU A 76 -7.24 3.78 -14.93
CA GLU A 76 -8.26 4.79 -14.62
C GLU A 76 -7.68 6.15 -14.25
N VAL A 77 -6.36 6.24 -14.16
CA VAL A 77 -5.67 7.48 -13.82
C VAL A 77 -4.58 7.75 -14.82
#